data_425024345a4f3f69d84459221c8ef945
#
_entry.id   425024345a4f3f69d84459221c8ef945
#
_cell.length_a   1.000
_cell.length_b   1.000
_cell.length_c   1.000
_cell.angle_alpha   90.00
_cell.angle_beta   90.00
_cell.angle_gamma   90.00
#
_symmetry.space_group_name_H-M   'P 1'
#
loop_
_entity.id
_entity.type
_entity.pdbx_description
1 polymer ?
#
loop_
_entity_poly.entity_id
_entity_poly.type
_entity_poly.pdbx_seq_one_letter_code
_entity_poly.pdbx_strand_id
1 'polypeptide(L)'
;MNYQKRLASVGVFLATLLLMCGGWAQAQSKGSSGNASFTVTAVSKKEAPPAISKDDVQLSFGKERKQIADWKKGDKLFLAILIDDSLDSTAAGQWQYLKEFIMAQPPSTMIAVGYLRNNTTMVAQDFTDNHELAAKALRIPMGLGAIGSSPYLSMIDMLKRWPSGAQSPNARQSILLISSGIDYFRGGGFGPFYPDLDPLIQRAQRQNTNIWSVYYPSAGHRGRSFFLLNNAQTNIDKLSEDTGAESYFLGSGMPVSLKPYFDEIGQHLNNQYLLTVAGGGGSKGKYQSVKVKTEAPDVELIAPAAIYLPKSGE
;
A
#
# COMPACT_ATOMS: atom_id res chain seq x y z
N MET A 1 75.22 53.81 -20.83
CA MET A 1 76.54 53.19 -20.85
C MET A 1 76.29 51.68 -21.02
N ASN A 2 76.52 51.29 -22.27
CA ASN A 2 77.19 50.04 -22.66
C ASN A 2 76.58 48.70 -22.15
N TYR A 3 76.35 47.70 -22.87
CA TYR A 3 76.74 47.13 -24.18
C TYR A 3 75.99 45.79 -24.23
N GLN A 4 75.27 45.51 -25.28
CA GLN A 4 75.60 44.65 -26.43
C GLN A 4 75.69 43.14 -26.15
N LYS A 5 74.76 42.46 -26.84
CA LYS A 5 74.95 41.44 -27.92
C LYS A 5 75.29 40.02 -27.45
N ARG A 6 74.55 39.08 -27.90
CA ARG A 6 74.59 38.22 -29.14
C ARG A 6 73.59 37.14 -28.99
N LEU A 7 72.67 36.98 -29.87
CA LEU A 7 72.60 36.23 -31.17
C LEU A 7 72.95 34.74 -31.11
N ALA A 8 71.99 34.00 -31.57
CA ALA A 8 71.99 32.80 -32.41
C ALA A 8 71.84 31.53 -31.58
N SER A 9 71.04 30.58 -31.95
CA SER A 9 70.54 30.00 -33.25
C SER A 9 69.41 29.02 -32.98
N VAL A 10 68.40 29.07 -33.76
CA VAL A 10 67.84 28.05 -34.64
C VAL A 10 67.84 26.61 -34.10
N GLY A 11 66.68 26.14 -33.88
CA GLY A 11 66.39 24.73 -33.71
C GLY A 11 64.88 24.54 -33.88
N VAL A 12 64.45 24.37 -35.13
CA VAL A 12 63.12 23.97 -35.50
C VAL A 12 62.93 22.50 -35.08
N PHE A 13 62.16 22.24 -34.09
CA PHE A 13 61.56 20.90 -33.85
C PHE A 13 60.05 21.00 -33.98
N LEU A 14 59.60 20.54 -35.14
CA LEU A 14 58.22 20.23 -35.41
C LEU A 14 57.84 19.02 -34.56
N ALA A 15 57.18 19.22 -33.42
CA ALA A 15 56.51 18.19 -32.69
C ALA A 15 55.04 18.28 -33.06
N THR A 16 54.61 17.47 -34.02
CA THR A 16 53.22 17.16 -34.34
C THR A 16 52.54 16.55 -33.12
N LEU A 17 51.84 17.38 -32.34
CA LEU A 17 50.96 16.93 -31.26
C LEU A 17 49.66 16.46 -31.89
N LEU A 18 49.54 15.16 -32.12
CA LEU A 18 48.30 14.49 -32.41
C LEU A 18 47.33 14.68 -31.23
N LEU A 19 46.45 15.65 -31.35
CA LEU A 19 45.25 15.74 -30.51
C LEU A 19 44.36 14.52 -30.80
N MET A 20 44.58 13.44 -30.06
CA MET A 20 43.58 12.43 -29.90
C MET A 20 42.39 13.06 -29.18
N CYS A 21 41.41 13.56 -29.90
CA CYS A 21 40.07 13.80 -29.43
C CYS A 21 39.47 12.43 -29.09
N GLY A 22 39.86 11.89 -27.94
CA GLY A 22 39.12 10.84 -27.27
C GLY A 22 37.78 11.41 -26.91
N GLY A 23 36.79 11.21 -27.80
CA GLY A 23 35.41 11.44 -27.50
C GLY A 23 35.03 10.60 -26.29
N TRP A 24 35.04 11.21 -25.13
CA TRP A 24 34.33 10.70 -23.98
C TRP A 24 32.85 10.73 -24.39
N ALA A 25 32.36 9.64 -24.93
CA ALA A 25 30.96 9.38 -24.94
C ALA A 25 30.52 9.40 -23.47
N GLN A 26 30.16 10.58 -22.98
CA GLN A 26 29.30 10.66 -21.82
C GLN A 26 28.09 9.82 -22.19
N ALA A 27 28.07 8.59 -21.66
CA ALA A 27 26.84 7.89 -21.51
C ALA A 27 25.93 8.83 -20.71
N GLN A 28 25.12 9.63 -21.41
CA GLN A 28 24.00 10.28 -20.80
C GLN A 28 23.23 9.14 -20.12
N SER A 29 23.37 9.04 -18.80
CA SER A 29 22.43 8.31 -17.98
C SER A 29 21.07 8.89 -18.40
N LYS A 30 20.31 8.13 -19.19
CA LYS A 30 18.90 8.44 -19.42
C LYS A 30 18.37 8.71 -18.04
N GLY A 31 17.99 9.95 -17.78
CA GLY A 31 17.44 10.39 -16.51
C GLY A 31 16.47 9.33 -16.06
N SER A 32 16.59 8.90 -14.83
CA SER A 32 15.75 7.88 -14.21
C SER A 32 14.31 8.27 -14.51
N SER A 33 13.71 7.59 -15.49
CA SER A 33 12.28 7.69 -15.72
C SER A 33 11.68 7.18 -14.42
N GLY A 34 10.94 8.03 -13.70
CA GLY A 34 10.39 7.70 -12.39
C GLY A 34 9.73 6.34 -12.45
N ASN A 35 10.30 5.36 -11.75
CA ASN A 35 9.73 4.03 -11.66
C ASN A 35 8.56 4.07 -10.67
N ALA A 36 7.46 3.44 -11.01
CA ALA A 36 6.36 3.22 -10.08
C ALA A 36 6.37 1.76 -9.64
N SER A 37 6.32 1.54 -8.32
CA SER A 37 6.19 0.20 -7.75
C SER A 37 4.85 0.08 -7.02
N PHE A 38 4.22 -1.09 -7.13
CA PHE A 38 2.99 -1.38 -6.40
C PHE A 38 2.91 -2.85 -6.03
N THR A 39 2.12 -3.12 -5.01
CA THR A 39 1.95 -4.47 -4.46
C THR A 39 0.89 -5.23 -5.25
N VAL A 40 1.20 -6.47 -5.59
CA VAL A 40 0.31 -7.44 -6.22
C VAL A 40 0.26 -8.68 -5.35
N THR A 41 -0.94 -9.14 -5.02
CA THR A 41 -1.15 -10.35 -4.21
C THR A 41 -1.50 -11.53 -5.11
N ALA A 42 -0.79 -12.63 -4.96
CA ALA A 42 -1.12 -13.89 -5.63
C ALA A 42 -2.06 -14.71 -4.75
N VAL A 43 -3.19 -15.10 -5.31
CA VAL A 43 -4.25 -15.88 -4.64
C VAL A 43 -4.46 -17.19 -5.38
N SER A 44 -4.67 -18.27 -4.63
CA SER A 44 -5.04 -19.56 -5.19
C SER A 44 -6.26 -20.11 -4.45
N LYS A 45 -7.16 -20.76 -5.19
CA LYS A 45 -8.32 -21.46 -4.60
C LYS A 45 -7.97 -22.75 -3.87
N LYS A 46 -6.75 -23.24 -4.11
CA LYS A 46 -6.19 -24.42 -3.46
C LYS A 46 -5.26 -23.97 -2.33
N GLU A 47 -4.23 -24.66 -2.06
CA GLU A 47 -3.22 -24.28 -1.07
C GLU A 47 -2.42 -23.03 -1.51
N ALA A 48 -1.36 -22.70 -0.79
CA ALA A 48 -0.51 -21.56 -1.11
C ALA A 48 -0.15 -21.50 -2.62
N PRO A 49 -0.30 -20.36 -3.30
CA PRO A 49 0.00 -20.25 -4.71
C PRO A 49 1.46 -20.59 -4.99
N PRO A 50 1.78 -21.21 -6.14
CA PRO A 50 3.16 -21.46 -6.53
C PRO A 50 3.94 -20.14 -6.68
N ALA A 51 5.27 -20.23 -6.66
CA ALA A 51 6.10 -19.08 -6.98
C ALA A 51 5.83 -18.64 -8.43
N ILE A 52 5.52 -17.36 -8.62
CA ILE A 52 5.19 -16.78 -9.91
C ILE A 52 6.43 -16.08 -10.46
N SER A 53 6.83 -16.45 -11.66
CA SER A 53 7.94 -15.79 -12.35
C SER A 53 7.46 -14.49 -13.02
N LYS A 54 8.39 -13.58 -13.30
CA LYS A 54 8.11 -12.34 -14.02
C LYS A 54 7.50 -12.61 -15.41
N ASP A 55 7.92 -13.68 -16.06
CA ASP A 55 7.51 -14.02 -17.43
C ASP A 55 6.05 -14.50 -17.48
N ASP A 56 5.53 -15.02 -16.35
CA ASP A 56 4.14 -15.43 -16.22
C ASP A 56 3.19 -14.26 -15.98
N VAL A 57 3.71 -13.03 -15.79
CA VAL A 57 2.91 -11.87 -15.41
C VAL A 57 2.73 -10.91 -16.58
N GLN A 58 1.51 -10.52 -16.81
CA GLN A 58 1.13 -9.54 -17.83
C GLN A 58 0.57 -8.28 -17.19
N LEU A 59 1.16 -7.14 -17.52
CA LEU A 59 0.71 -5.81 -17.09
C LEU A 59 0.14 -5.03 -18.26
N SER A 60 -1.00 -4.38 -18.08
CA SER A 60 -1.57 -3.47 -19.06
C SER A 60 -2.10 -2.18 -18.43
N PHE A 61 -1.96 -1.07 -19.16
CA PHE A 61 -2.56 0.22 -18.88
C PHE A 61 -3.70 0.45 -19.88
N GLY A 62 -4.93 0.27 -19.42
CA GLY A 62 -6.06 0.20 -20.32
C GLY A 62 -5.91 -0.99 -21.31
N LYS A 63 -5.78 -0.69 -22.60
CA LYS A 63 -5.58 -1.70 -23.66
C LYS A 63 -4.12 -1.95 -24.01
N GLU A 64 -3.20 -1.14 -23.52
CA GLU A 64 -1.78 -1.18 -23.88
C GLU A 64 -1.00 -2.07 -22.92
N ARG A 65 -0.33 -3.10 -23.44
CA ARG A 65 0.60 -3.95 -22.65
C ARG A 65 1.84 -3.15 -22.28
N LYS A 66 2.25 -3.25 -21.02
CA LYS A 66 3.43 -2.57 -20.48
C LYS A 66 4.51 -3.56 -20.08
N GLN A 67 5.76 -3.12 -20.23
CA GLN A 67 6.90 -3.92 -19.81
C GLN A 67 7.07 -3.79 -18.29
N ILE A 68 7.20 -4.93 -17.61
CA ILE A 68 7.52 -5.02 -16.20
C ILE A 68 9.03 -4.85 -16.06
N ALA A 69 9.46 -3.83 -15.30
CA ALA A 69 10.87 -3.60 -15.01
C ALA A 69 11.38 -4.61 -13.97
N ASP A 70 10.66 -4.76 -12.87
CA ASP A 70 11.02 -5.68 -11.78
C ASP A 70 9.78 -6.39 -11.23
N TRP A 71 9.97 -7.65 -10.81
CA TRP A 71 8.97 -8.49 -10.15
C TRP A 71 9.66 -9.32 -9.08
N LYS A 72 9.37 -9.05 -7.82
CA LYS A 72 10.01 -9.75 -6.70
C LYS A 72 9.09 -9.86 -5.50
N LYS A 73 9.32 -10.84 -4.65
CA LYS A 73 8.71 -10.84 -3.32
C LYS A 73 9.18 -9.62 -2.54
N GLY A 74 8.25 -8.93 -1.88
CA GLY A 74 8.59 -7.81 -1.02
C GLY A 74 9.27 -8.31 0.26
N ASP A 75 10.33 -7.60 0.69
CA ASP A 75 11.13 -8.03 1.84
C ASP A 75 10.42 -7.73 3.16
N LYS A 76 10.13 -6.48 3.43
CA LYS A 76 9.59 -5.99 4.69
C LYS A 76 8.13 -5.57 4.54
N LEU A 77 7.29 -6.04 5.44
CA LEU A 77 5.90 -5.59 5.53
C LEU A 77 5.74 -4.61 6.69
N PHE A 78 5.12 -3.46 6.41
CA PHE A 78 4.56 -2.56 7.42
C PHE A 78 3.05 -2.78 7.44
N LEU A 79 2.54 -3.30 8.54
CA LEU A 79 1.14 -3.64 8.73
C LEU A 79 0.53 -2.78 9.82
N ALA A 80 -0.41 -1.91 9.47
CA ALA A 80 -1.19 -1.17 10.46
C ALA A 80 -2.53 -1.90 10.69
N ILE A 81 -2.76 -2.36 11.90
CA ILE A 81 -4.04 -2.95 12.33
C ILE A 81 -4.90 -1.82 12.89
N LEU A 82 -5.96 -1.47 12.18
CA LEU A 82 -6.83 -0.36 12.52
C LEU A 82 -8.21 -0.86 12.91
N ILE A 83 -8.60 -0.57 14.13
CA ILE A 83 -9.86 -1.02 14.73
C ILE A 83 -10.77 0.20 14.88
N ASP A 84 -11.95 0.14 14.31
CA ASP A 84 -12.97 1.17 14.48
C ASP A 84 -13.47 1.15 15.93
N ASP A 85 -13.25 2.26 16.63
CA ASP A 85 -13.58 2.34 18.07
C ASP A 85 -15.10 2.42 18.33
N SER A 86 -15.91 2.59 17.28
CA SER A 86 -17.37 2.53 17.32
C SER A 86 -17.96 1.11 17.28
N LEU A 87 -17.13 0.08 17.08
CA LEU A 87 -17.58 -1.31 17.03
C LEU A 87 -18.31 -1.72 18.31
N ASP A 88 -19.21 -2.69 18.18
CA ASP A 88 -19.81 -3.33 19.33
C ASP A 88 -18.72 -3.97 20.22
N SER A 89 -18.83 -3.82 21.52
CA SER A 89 -17.82 -4.30 22.48
C SER A 89 -17.61 -5.83 22.42
N THR A 90 -18.57 -6.57 21.89
CA THR A 90 -18.44 -8.02 21.65
C THR A 90 -17.37 -8.37 20.63
N ALA A 91 -16.91 -7.39 19.82
CA ALA A 91 -15.75 -7.55 18.95
C ALA A 91 -14.51 -8.01 19.71
N ALA A 92 -14.37 -7.60 20.98
CA ALA A 92 -13.25 -8.03 21.83
C ALA A 92 -13.18 -9.54 22.05
N GLY A 93 -14.30 -10.25 21.92
CA GLY A 93 -14.33 -11.73 21.93
C GLY A 93 -13.57 -12.38 20.77
N GLN A 94 -13.29 -11.62 19.70
CA GLN A 94 -12.51 -12.06 18.54
C GLN A 94 -11.02 -11.75 18.66
N TRP A 95 -10.59 -10.98 19.69
CA TRP A 95 -9.20 -10.54 19.81
C TRP A 95 -8.22 -11.68 20.09
N GLN A 96 -8.67 -12.82 20.56
CA GLN A 96 -7.82 -14.00 20.63
C GLN A 96 -7.31 -14.37 19.23
N TYR A 97 -8.18 -14.42 18.22
CA TYR A 97 -7.80 -14.76 16.84
C TYR A 97 -6.95 -13.67 16.20
N LEU A 98 -7.22 -12.40 16.53
CA LEU A 98 -6.38 -11.30 16.07
C LEU A 98 -4.98 -11.33 16.70
N LYS A 99 -4.86 -11.74 17.97
CA LYS A 99 -3.54 -11.99 18.62
C LYS A 99 -2.80 -13.13 17.93
N GLU A 100 -3.49 -14.24 17.65
CA GLU A 100 -2.91 -15.36 16.91
C GLU A 100 -2.40 -14.92 15.54
N PHE A 101 -3.19 -14.13 14.80
CA PHE A 101 -2.79 -13.52 13.52
C PHE A 101 -1.54 -12.63 13.66
N ILE A 102 -1.48 -11.76 14.66
CA ILE A 102 -0.32 -10.89 14.92
C ILE A 102 0.93 -11.73 15.19
N MET A 103 0.82 -12.75 16.06
CA MET A 103 1.94 -13.61 16.43
C MET A 103 2.42 -14.52 15.30
N ALA A 104 1.54 -14.85 14.35
CA ALA A 104 1.87 -15.67 13.19
C ALA A 104 2.57 -14.90 12.06
N GLN A 105 2.63 -13.57 12.13
CA GLN A 105 3.32 -12.79 11.10
C GLN A 105 4.84 -13.07 11.10
N PRO A 106 5.48 -13.01 9.91
CA PRO A 106 6.94 -13.13 9.82
C PRO A 106 7.66 -12.13 10.73
N PRO A 107 8.79 -12.50 11.37
CA PRO A 107 9.52 -11.62 12.30
C PRO A 107 9.98 -10.28 11.67
N SER A 108 10.08 -10.22 10.34
CA SER A 108 10.41 -8.98 9.61
C SER A 108 9.24 -8.01 9.48
N THR A 109 8.01 -8.43 9.85
CA THR A 109 6.82 -7.59 9.78
C THR A 109 6.82 -6.55 10.89
N MET A 110 6.69 -5.28 10.52
CA MET A 110 6.51 -4.16 11.47
C MET A 110 5.02 -3.93 11.66
N ILE A 111 4.52 -4.09 12.88
CA ILE A 111 3.09 -4.01 13.19
C ILE A 111 2.80 -2.78 14.05
N ALA A 112 1.83 -1.97 13.63
CA ALA A 112 1.22 -0.93 14.44
C ALA A 112 -0.22 -1.31 14.77
N VAL A 113 -0.71 -0.89 15.93
CA VAL A 113 -2.12 -1.04 16.34
C VAL A 113 -2.70 0.33 16.66
N GLY A 114 -3.82 0.66 16.03
CA GLY A 114 -4.51 1.93 16.21
C GLY A 114 -6.03 1.77 16.28
N TYR A 115 -6.66 2.75 16.90
CA TYR A 115 -8.12 2.83 17.03
C TYR A 115 -8.63 4.07 16.31
N LEU A 116 -9.61 3.88 15.42
CA LEU A 116 -10.21 4.95 14.64
C LEU A 116 -11.25 5.68 15.48
N ARG A 117 -10.96 6.94 15.82
CA ARG A 117 -11.81 7.77 16.68
C ARG A 117 -11.58 9.24 16.43
N ASN A 118 -12.63 10.05 16.53
CA ASN A 118 -12.58 11.51 16.37
C ASN A 118 -11.91 11.95 15.05
N ASN A 119 -12.16 11.22 13.96
CA ASN A 119 -11.58 11.43 12.63
C ASN A 119 -10.04 11.34 12.58
N THR A 120 -9.43 10.68 13.55
CA THR A 120 -7.98 10.44 13.63
C THR A 120 -7.70 8.99 14.02
N THR A 121 -6.46 8.54 13.86
CA THR A 121 -6.00 7.27 14.39
C THR A 121 -5.31 7.48 15.73
N MET A 122 -5.92 6.92 16.77
CA MET A 122 -5.33 6.85 18.11
C MET A 122 -4.38 5.65 18.13
N VAL A 123 -3.08 5.91 17.94
CA VAL A 123 -2.05 4.86 17.93
C VAL A 123 -1.89 4.32 19.35
N ALA A 124 -2.21 3.04 19.53
CA ALA A 124 -2.02 2.31 20.79
C ALA A 124 -0.64 1.67 20.87
N GLN A 125 -0.11 1.21 19.74
CA GLN A 125 1.26 0.74 19.55
C GLN A 125 1.76 1.20 18.19
N ASP A 126 2.87 1.90 18.17
CA ASP A 126 3.54 2.29 16.93
C ASP A 126 4.25 1.09 16.29
N PHE A 127 4.71 1.23 15.06
CA PHE A 127 5.34 0.15 14.31
C PHE A 127 6.49 -0.50 15.08
N THR A 128 6.34 -1.80 15.34
CA THR A 128 7.31 -2.61 16.07
C THR A 128 7.41 -4.01 15.45
N ASP A 129 8.58 -4.60 15.50
CA ASP A 129 8.83 -6.02 15.21
C ASP A 129 8.59 -6.92 16.42
N ASN A 130 8.37 -6.33 17.60
CA ASN A 130 7.93 -7.07 18.77
C ASN A 130 6.42 -7.30 18.73
N HIS A 131 6.01 -8.44 18.16
CA HIS A 131 4.61 -8.80 17.97
C HIS A 131 3.84 -8.96 19.29
N GLU A 132 4.52 -9.29 20.39
CA GLU A 132 3.86 -9.33 21.70
C GLU A 132 3.40 -7.95 22.17
N LEU A 133 4.19 -6.89 21.90
CA LEU A 133 3.79 -5.52 22.22
C LEU A 133 2.58 -5.12 21.39
N ALA A 134 2.58 -5.44 20.09
CA ALA A 134 1.45 -5.18 19.23
C ALA A 134 0.18 -5.92 19.70
N ALA A 135 0.30 -7.20 20.08
CA ALA A 135 -0.81 -8.00 20.60
C ALA A 135 -1.35 -7.47 21.95
N LYS A 136 -0.48 -6.97 22.81
CA LYS A 136 -0.86 -6.36 24.12
C LYS A 136 -1.58 -5.03 23.97
N ALA A 137 -1.44 -4.34 22.85
CA ALA A 137 -2.13 -3.07 22.56
C ALA A 137 -3.62 -3.24 22.21
N LEU A 138 -4.09 -4.48 22.00
CA LEU A 138 -5.48 -4.75 21.72
C LEU A 138 -6.35 -4.53 22.97
N ARG A 139 -7.38 -3.69 22.84
CA ARG A 139 -8.35 -3.37 23.89
C ARG A 139 -9.80 -3.47 23.37
N ILE A 140 -10.73 -3.44 24.27
CA ILE A 140 -12.16 -3.39 23.97
C ILE A 140 -12.48 -2.06 23.23
N PRO A 141 -13.21 -2.09 22.09
CA PRO A 141 -13.73 -0.87 21.46
C PRO A 141 -14.67 -0.09 22.39
N MET A 142 -14.70 1.23 22.23
CA MET A 142 -15.54 2.09 23.08
C MET A 142 -17.03 2.01 22.75
N GLY A 143 -17.37 1.46 21.60
CA GLY A 143 -18.76 1.32 21.19
C GLY A 143 -19.46 2.67 21.00
N LEU A 144 -20.59 2.86 21.64
CA LEU A 144 -21.40 4.09 21.54
C LEU A 144 -20.61 5.36 21.87
N GLY A 145 -19.59 5.28 22.72
CA GLY A 145 -18.76 6.42 23.09
C GLY A 145 -17.86 6.94 21.96
N ALA A 146 -17.72 6.22 20.86
CA ALA A 146 -16.92 6.60 19.69
C ALA A 146 -17.78 6.90 18.44
N ILE A 147 -19.12 6.85 18.55
CA ILE A 147 -20.00 7.23 17.45
C ILE A 147 -19.84 8.73 17.17
N GLY A 148 -19.76 9.09 15.89
CA GLY A 148 -19.54 10.47 15.42
C GLY A 148 -18.21 10.63 14.67
N SER A 149 -17.50 9.54 14.41
CA SER A 149 -16.26 9.53 13.64
C SER A 149 -16.46 9.03 12.22
N SER A 150 -15.56 9.42 11.33
CA SER A 150 -15.37 8.82 10.00
C SER A 150 -14.18 7.86 10.05
N PRO A 151 -14.35 6.56 9.75
CA PRO A 151 -13.22 5.65 9.62
C PRO A 151 -12.31 6.07 8.46
N TYR A 152 -12.87 6.66 7.40
CA TYR A 152 -12.13 7.11 6.21
C TYR A 152 -11.18 8.26 6.53
N LEU A 153 -11.65 9.29 7.25
CA LEU A 153 -10.79 10.39 7.71
C LEU A 153 -9.70 9.90 8.66
N SER A 154 -10.04 8.97 9.55
CA SER A 154 -9.07 8.38 10.48
C SER A 154 -7.97 7.61 9.76
N MET A 155 -8.31 6.85 8.70
CA MET A 155 -7.32 6.16 7.87
C MET A 155 -6.46 7.14 7.05
N ILE A 156 -7.04 8.24 6.54
CA ILE A 156 -6.26 9.32 5.89
C ILE A 156 -5.21 9.88 6.86
N ASP A 157 -5.57 10.03 8.14
CA ASP A 157 -4.63 10.47 9.18
C ASP A 157 -3.52 9.44 9.40
N MET A 158 -3.83 8.14 9.48
CA MET A 158 -2.82 7.09 9.60
C MET A 158 -1.84 7.06 8.41
N LEU A 159 -2.34 7.21 7.19
CA LEU A 159 -1.50 7.25 6.00
C LEU A 159 -0.48 8.39 5.99
N LYS A 160 -0.65 9.43 6.81
CA LYS A 160 0.34 10.50 7.00
C LYS A 160 1.45 10.13 7.98
N ARG A 161 1.27 9.05 8.73
CA ARG A 161 2.15 8.64 9.84
C ARG A 161 3.02 7.44 9.52
N TRP A 162 3.04 6.97 8.27
CA TRP A 162 3.92 5.88 7.87
C TRP A 162 5.39 6.24 8.18
N PRO A 163 6.16 5.36 8.80
CA PRO A 163 7.58 5.59 9.06
C PRO A 163 8.37 5.66 7.74
N SER A 164 9.48 6.37 7.74
CA SER A 164 10.32 6.55 6.54
C SER A 164 10.77 5.22 5.92
N GLY A 165 11.01 4.19 6.74
CA GLY A 165 11.36 2.85 6.27
C GLY A 165 10.25 2.17 5.44
N ALA A 166 8.98 2.54 5.65
CA ALA A 166 7.86 2.02 4.86
C ALA A 166 7.86 2.57 3.43
N GLN A 167 8.53 3.69 3.19
CA GLN A 167 8.64 4.31 1.86
C GLN A 167 9.79 3.74 1.03
N SER A 168 10.53 2.75 1.55
CA SER A 168 11.56 2.04 0.80
C SER A 168 10.95 1.33 -0.41
N PRO A 169 11.62 1.34 -1.58
CA PRO A 169 11.15 0.65 -2.78
C PRO A 169 10.91 -0.86 -2.63
N ASN A 170 11.47 -1.47 -1.58
CA ASN A 170 11.34 -2.89 -1.29
C ASN A 170 10.32 -3.18 -0.18
N ALA A 171 9.78 -2.14 0.47
CA ALA A 171 8.80 -2.30 1.54
C ALA A 171 7.38 -2.43 0.97
N ARG A 172 6.58 -3.27 1.62
CA ARG A 172 5.14 -3.37 1.40
C ARG A 172 4.41 -2.64 2.52
N GLN A 173 3.31 -2.01 2.17
CA GLN A 173 2.46 -1.31 3.13
C GLN A 173 1.05 -1.91 3.07
N SER A 174 0.53 -2.33 4.21
CA SER A 174 -0.83 -2.84 4.29
C SER A 174 -1.55 -2.31 5.53
N ILE A 175 -2.82 -2.08 5.39
CA ILE A 175 -3.75 -1.84 6.50
C ILE A 175 -4.65 -3.06 6.62
N LEU A 176 -4.84 -3.55 7.85
CA LEU A 176 -5.94 -4.43 8.22
C LEU A 176 -6.96 -3.58 8.96
N LEU A 177 -8.06 -3.29 8.28
CA LEU A 177 -9.19 -2.54 8.83
C LEU A 177 -10.23 -3.49 9.43
N ILE A 178 -10.64 -3.26 10.67
CA ILE A 178 -11.79 -3.92 11.29
C ILE A 178 -12.81 -2.83 11.60
N SER A 179 -13.89 -2.74 10.82
CA SER A 179 -14.86 -1.65 10.88
C SER A 179 -16.25 -2.07 10.39
N SER A 180 -17.24 -1.30 10.77
CA SER A 180 -18.57 -1.36 10.16
C SER A 180 -18.65 -0.59 8.84
N GLY A 181 -17.65 0.25 8.53
CA GLY A 181 -17.61 1.12 7.36
C GLY A 181 -18.60 2.30 7.41
N ILE A 182 -19.35 2.47 8.47
CA ILE A 182 -20.32 3.56 8.58
C ILE A 182 -19.58 4.87 8.91
N ASP A 183 -19.81 5.90 8.09
CA ASP A 183 -19.33 7.26 8.38
C ASP A 183 -20.32 8.01 9.27
N TYR A 184 -20.10 7.96 10.57
CA TYR A 184 -20.97 8.66 11.54
C TYR A 184 -20.71 10.16 11.59
N PHE A 185 -19.53 10.62 11.19
CA PHE A 185 -19.19 12.04 11.17
C PHE A 185 -20.04 12.83 10.17
N ARG A 186 -20.39 12.18 9.06
CA ARG A 186 -21.26 12.76 8.02
C ARG A 186 -22.73 12.44 8.23
N GLY A 187 -23.13 12.10 9.46
CA GLY A 187 -24.53 11.82 9.79
C GLY A 187 -25.04 10.47 9.30
N GLY A 188 -24.15 9.50 9.10
CA GLY A 188 -24.50 8.18 8.59
C GLY A 188 -24.92 8.15 7.12
N GLY A 189 -24.73 9.27 6.43
CA GLY A 189 -24.88 9.47 5.00
C GLY A 189 -26.13 8.85 4.37
N PHE A 190 -27.15 9.63 4.10
CA PHE A 190 -28.26 9.20 3.24
C PHE A 190 -27.86 9.14 1.76
N GLY A 191 -26.62 9.56 1.41
CA GLY A 191 -26.06 9.45 0.08
C GLY A 191 -25.29 8.15 -0.14
N PRO A 192 -25.24 7.62 -1.38
CA PRO A 192 -24.52 6.39 -1.70
C PRO A 192 -22.98 6.54 -1.58
N PHE A 193 -22.48 7.74 -1.48
CA PHE A 193 -21.05 8.04 -1.51
C PHE A 193 -20.59 8.78 -0.25
N TYR A 194 -19.57 8.22 0.41
CA TYR A 194 -18.86 8.93 1.46
C TYR A 194 -17.79 9.82 0.83
N PRO A 195 -17.80 11.14 1.05
CA PRO A 195 -16.94 12.09 0.34
C PRO A 195 -15.44 11.88 0.60
N ASP A 196 -15.08 11.22 1.70
CA ASP A 196 -13.69 10.96 2.08
C ASP A 196 -13.15 9.62 1.54
N LEU A 197 -14.00 8.80 0.89
CA LEU A 197 -13.63 7.48 0.37
C LEU A 197 -12.64 7.59 -0.80
N ASP A 198 -12.99 8.32 -1.86
CA ASP A 198 -12.13 8.46 -3.05
C ASP A 198 -10.80 9.17 -2.72
N PRO A 199 -10.75 10.25 -1.89
CA PRO A 199 -9.49 10.81 -1.40
C PRO A 199 -8.63 9.81 -0.62
N LEU A 200 -9.23 8.93 0.18
CA LEU A 200 -8.52 7.85 0.87
C LEU A 200 -7.92 6.86 -0.11
N ILE A 201 -8.71 6.36 -1.07
CA ILE A 201 -8.27 5.41 -2.10
C ILE A 201 -7.08 6.00 -2.87
N GLN A 202 -7.20 7.25 -3.36
CA GLN A 202 -6.12 7.90 -4.10
C GLN A 202 -4.85 8.04 -3.27
N ARG A 203 -4.98 8.39 -1.98
CA ARG A 203 -3.82 8.46 -1.10
C ARG A 203 -3.17 7.10 -0.88
N ALA A 204 -3.95 6.05 -0.65
CA ALA A 204 -3.46 4.69 -0.49
C ALA A 204 -2.74 4.20 -1.77
N GLN A 205 -3.33 4.43 -2.94
CA GLN A 205 -2.72 4.10 -4.24
C GLN A 205 -1.41 4.86 -4.47
N ARG A 206 -1.35 6.15 -4.07
CA ARG A 206 -0.11 6.95 -4.19
C ARG A 206 1.00 6.44 -3.29
N GLN A 207 0.66 5.87 -2.14
CA GLN A 207 1.61 5.32 -1.15
C GLN A 207 1.84 3.82 -1.30
N ASN A 208 1.24 3.19 -2.31
CA ASN A 208 1.29 1.75 -2.49
C ASN A 208 0.84 0.97 -1.24
N THR A 209 -0.28 1.40 -0.66
CA THR A 209 -0.85 0.78 0.53
C THR A 209 -2.10 -0.01 0.18
N ASN A 210 -2.10 -1.31 0.44
CA ASN A 210 -3.27 -2.18 0.32
C ASN A 210 -4.12 -2.11 1.59
N ILE A 211 -5.46 -2.08 1.46
CA ILE A 211 -6.36 -2.00 2.62
C ILE A 211 -7.27 -3.23 2.64
N TRP A 212 -6.89 -4.21 3.45
CA TRP A 212 -7.69 -5.40 3.75
C TRP A 212 -8.75 -5.05 4.77
N SER A 213 -10.00 -5.42 4.53
CA SER A 213 -11.09 -5.02 5.40
C SER A 213 -11.88 -6.20 5.92
N VAL A 214 -12.12 -6.21 7.22
CA VAL A 214 -12.99 -7.18 7.88
C VAL A 214 -14.17 -6.42 8.50
N TYR A 215 -15.37 -6.73 8.02
CA TYR A 215 -16.57 -6.13 8.55
C TYR A 215 -16.87 -6.66 9.96
N TYR A 216 -17.16 -5.73 10.87
CA TYR A 216 -17.76 -6.03 12.16
C TYR A 216 -18.79 -4.95 12.52
N PRO A 217 -19.99 -5.34 13.04
CA PRO A 217 -21.02 -4.39 13.35
C PRO A 217 -20.63 -3.36 14.40
N SER A 218 -21.05 -2.12 14.20
CA SER A 218 -20.93 -1.07 15.22
C SER A 218 -21.93 -1.24 16.36
N ALA A 219 -21.64 -0.60 17.49
CA ALA A 219 -22.59 -0.55 18.62
C ALA A 219 -23.94 0.02 18.18
N GLY A 220 -25.02 -0.59 18.60
CA GLY A 220 -26.39 -0.24 18.22
C GLY A 220 -26.76 -0.59 16.78
N HIS A 221 -26.04 -1.47 16.11
CA HIS A 221 -26.27 -1.89 14.73
C HIS A 221 -27.68 -2.43 14.47
N ARG A 222 -28.30 -3.10 15.45
CA ARG A 222 -29.65 -3.67 15.32
C ARG A 222 -30.74 -2.63 15.05
N GLY A 223 -30.50 -1.36 15.41
CA GLY A 223 -31.39 -0.23 15.12
C GLY A 223 -31.07 0.50 13.83
N ARG A 224 -30.10 0.05 13.04
CA ARG A 224 -29.68 0.72 11.80
C ARG A 224 -30.52 0.28 10.62
N SER A 225 -30.71 1.19 9.66
CA SER A 225 -31.39 0.85 8.42
C SER A 225 -30.53 -0.11 7.58
N PHE A 226 -31.16 -1.06 6.92
CA PHE A 226 -30.52 -1.99 5.99
C PHE A 226 -29.76 -1.23 4.86
N PHE A 227 -30.30 -0.12 4.39
CA PHE A 227 -29.67 0.74 3.39
C PHE A 227 -28.33 1.29 3.87
N LEU A 228 -28.26 1.77 5.11
CA LEU A 228 -27.02 2.30 5.69
C LEU A 228 -25.93 1.23 5.81
N LEU A 229 -26.33 0.02 6.25
CA LEU A 229 -25.40 -1.11 6.37
C LEU A 229 -24.89 -1.55 5.01
N ASN A 230 -25.77 -1.65 4.03
CA ASN A 230 -25.40 -2.06 2.67
C ASN A 230 -24.46 -1.05 1.99
N ASN A 231 -24.74 0.25 2.14
CA ASN A 231 -23.85 1.30 1.66
C ASN A 231 -22.46 1.23 2.31
N ALA A 232 -22.42 1.02 3.61
CA ALA A 232 -21.15 0.94 4.34
C ALA A 232 -20.31 -0.26 3.86
N GLN A 233 -20.94 -1.42 3.66
CA GLN A 233 -20.28 -2.61 3.13
C GLN A 233 -19.78 -2.37 1.69
N THR A 234 -20.60 -1.77 0.81
CA THR A 234 -20.18 -1.42 -0.56
C THR A 234 -19.00 -0.46 -0.58
N ASN A 235 -18.96 0.52 0.34
CA ASN A 235 -17.83 1.46 0.41
C ASN A 235 -16.54 0.79 0.93
N ILE A 236 -16.65 -0.14 1.89
CA ILE A 236 -15.51 -0.94 2.36
C ILE A 236 -14.99 -1.84 1.22
N ASP A 237 -15.90 -2.47 0.48
CA ASP A 237 -15.55 -3.33 -0.64
C ASP A 237 -14.80 -2.56 -1.71
N LYS A 238 -15.36 -1.45 -2.17
CA LYS A 238 -14.69 -0.54 -3.09
C LYS A 238 -13.31 -0.08 -2.57
N LEU A 239 -13.19 0.23 -1.28
CA LEU A 239 -11.92 0.63 -0.67
C LEU A 239 -10.86 -0.46 -0.82
N SER A 240 -11.22 -1.70 -0.50
CA SER A 240 -10.30 -2.83 -0.57
C SER A 240 -9.93 -3.16 -2.02
N GLU A 241 -10.90 -3.32 -2.91
CA GLU A 241 -10.67 -3.62 -4.33
C GLU A 241 -9.81 -2.54 -5.00
N ASP A 242 -10.16 -1.27 -4.85
CA ASP A 242 -9.43 -0.17 -5.50
C ASP A 242 -8.00 0.01 -4.99
N THR A 243 -7.70 -0.49 -3.78
CA THR A 243 -6.34 -0.49 -3.21
C THR A 243 -5.59 -1.80 -3.40
N GLY A 244 -6.16 -2.80 -4.07
CA GLY A 244 -5.54 -4.08 -4.38
C GLY A 244 -5.53 -5.05 -3.19
N ALA A 245 -6.66 -5.15 -2.51
CA ALA A 245 -6.94 -6.07 -1.42
C ALA A 245 -8.39 -6.57 -1.50
N GLU A 246 -8.83 -7.31 -0.49
CA GLU A 246 -10.18 -7.85 -0.40
C GLU A 246 -10.88 -7.41 0.89
N SER A 247 -12.20 -7.46 0.87
CA SER A 247 -13.07 -7.22 2.02
C SER A 247 -13.81 -8.49 2.41
N TYR A 248 -14.00 -8.67 3.71
CA TYR A 248 -14.62 -9.87 4.28
C TYR A 248 -15.81 -9.50 5.13
N PHE A 249 -16.99 -10.05 4.79
CA PHE A 249 -18.20 -9.88 5.59
C PHE A 249 -19.16 -11.09 5.51
N LEU A 250 -19.79 -11.38 6.63
CA LEU A 250 -20.79 -12.45 6.79
C LEU A 250 -22.22 -11.87 6.81
N GLY A 251 -22.56 -11.03 5.84
CA GLY A 251 -23.83 -10.32 5.86
C GLY A 251 -23.90 -9.24 6.94
N SER A 252 -25.10 -8.93 7.47
CA SER A 252 -25.32 -7.86 8.44
C SER A 252 -25.23 -8.30 9.90
N GLY A 253 -25.03 -9.59 10.17
CA GLY A 253 -25.00 -10.16 11.51
C GLY A 253 -23.61 -10.09 12.18
N MET A 254 -23.59 -10.46 13.46
CA MET A 254 -22.32 -10.67 14.18
C MET A 254 -21.64 -11.93 13.64
N PRO A 255 -20.38 -11.87 13.24
CA PRO A 255 -19.63 -13.06 12.83
C PRO A 255 -19.42 -13.99 14.03
N VAL A 256 -19.57 -15.30 13.81
CA VAL A 256 -19.29 -16.31 14.83
C VAL A 256 -17.79 -16.37 15.14
N SER A 257 -16.97 -16.28 14.11
CA SER A 257 -15.52 -16.27 14.22
C SER A 257 -14.90 -15.43 13.10
N LEU A 258 -13.91 -14.61 13.45
CA LEU A 258 -13.07 -13.90 12.47
C LEU A 258 -11.81 -14.68 12.10
N LYS A 259 -11.54 -15.81 12.76
CA LYS A 259 -10.33 -16.59 12.52
C LYS A 259 -10.12 -16.98 11.05
N PRO A 260 -11.09 -17.50 10.30
CA PRO A 260 -10.89 -17.87 8.89
C PRO A 260 -10.41 -16.69 8.03
N TYR A 261 -10.94 -15.48 8.26
CA TYR A 261 -10.54 -14.28 7.53
C TYR A 261 -9.13 -13.84 7.87
N PHE A 262 -8.76 -13.88 9.16
CA PHE A 262 -7.39 -13.56 9.55
C PHE A 262 -6.38 -14.56 9.00
N ASP A 263 -6.72 -15.85 8.97
CA ASP A 263 -5.88 -16.89 8.39
C ASP A 263 -5.67 -16.64 6.88
N GLU A 264 -6.73 -16.33 6.15
CA GLU A 264 -6.71 -16.03 4.72
C GLU A 264 -5.93 -14.75 4.41
N ILE A 265 -6.19 -13.66 5.15
CA ILE A 265 -5.42 -12.41 5.02
C ILE A 265 -3.94 -12.66 5.30
N GLY A 266 -3.61 -13.46 6.30
CA GLY A 266 -2.23 -13.85 6.61
C GLY A 266 -1.56 -14.57 5.44
N GLN A 267 -2.25 -15.49 4.78
CA GLN A 267 -1.77 -16.15 3.57
C GLN A 267 -1.57 -15.15 2.42
N HIS A 268 -2.50 -14.26 2.20
CA HIS A 268 -2.42 -13.23 1.17
C HIS A 268 -1.22 -12.30 1.39
N LEU A 269 -1.03 -11.81 2.62
CA LEU A 269 0.13 -10.96 2.97
C LEU A 269 1.47 -11.66 2.73
N ASN A 270 1.54 -12.97 2.92
CA ASN A 270 2.73 -13.77 2.64
C ASN A 270 2.97 -14.05 1.14
N ASN A 271 1.94 -13.84 0.31
CA ASN A 271 1.99 -14.07 -1.14
C ASN A 271 1.99 -12.78 -1.96
N GLN A 272 2.46 -11.69 -1.38
CA GLN A 272 2.60 -10.40 -2.03
C GLN A 272 3.92 -10.25 -2.77
N TYR A 273 3.85 -9.67 -3.95
CA TYR A 273 4.96 -9.28 -4.81
C TYR A 273 4.97 -7.77 -5.02
N LEU A 274 6.14 -7.21 -5.24
CA LEU A 274 6.33 -5.85 -5.73
C LEU A 274 6.55 -5.90 -7.24
N LEU A 275 5.65 -5.26 -7.98
CA LEU A 275 5.75 -5.06 -9.41
C LEU A 275 6.23 -3.64 -9.66
N THR A 276 7.33 -3.51 -10.39
CA THR A 276 7.87 -2.20 -10.81
C THR A 276 7.69 -2.03 -12.31
N VAL A 277 7.12 -0.89 -12.69
CA VAL A 277 6.99 -0.47 -14.09
C VAL A 277 7.89 0.72 -14.37
N ALA A 278 8.57 0.68 -15.51
CA ALA A 278 9.37 1.80 -15.97
C ALA A 278 8.47 2.86 -16.61
N GLY A 279 8.70 4.13 -16.28
CA GLY A 279 7.99 5.26 -16.88
C GLY A 279 7.25 6.09 -15.86
N GLY A 280 7.40 7.40 -15.97
CA GLY A 280 6.72 8.39 -15.13
C GLY A 280 5.41 8.91 -15.76
N GLY A 281 4.69 9.71 -14.99
CA GLY A 281 3.42 10.36 -15.39
C GLY A 281 3.58 11.56 -16.33
N GLY A 282 4.76 11.77 -16.92
CA GLY A 282 5.06 12.95 -17.75
C GLY A 282 5.45 14.17 -16.90
N SER A 283 5.08 15.37 -17.34
CA SER A 283 5.39 16.63 -16.63
C SER A 283 4.64 16.80 -15.32
N LYS A 284 3.56 16.06 -15.12
CA LYS A 284 2.76 16.02 -13.88
C LYS A 284 2.51 14.57 -13.53
N GLY A 285 2.61 14.20 -12.24
CA GLY A 285 2.20 12.88 -11.80
C GLY A 285 0.73 12.60 -12.12
N LYS A 286 0.39 11.34 -12.40
CA LYS A 286 -0.99 10.95 -12.75
C LYS A 286 -1.36 9.58 -12.17
N TYR A 287 -2.64 9.40 -11.90
CA TYR A 287 -3.19 8.06 -11.66
C TYR A 287 -3.41 7.33 -12.97
N GLN A 288 -3.03 6.09 -13.01
CA GLN A 288 -3.14 5.24 -14.19
C GLN A 288 -3.83 3.93 -13.81
N SER A 289 -4.97 3.65 -14.45
CA SER A 289 -5.63 2.35 -14.28
C SER A 289 -4.74 1.22 -14.76
N VAL A 290 -4.65 0.17 -13.96
CA VAL A 290 -3.81 -1.00 -14.24
C VAL A 290 -4.64 -2.28 -14.25
N LYS A 291 -4.17 -3.25 -15.02
CA LYS A 291 -4.67 -4.62 -14.99
C LYS A 291 -3.48 -5.56 -15.02
N VAL A 292 -3.42 -6.43 -14.02
CA VAL A 292 -2.39 -7.46 -13.89
C VAL A 292 -3.05 -8.83 -14.07
N LYS A 293 -2.42 -9.70 -14.82
CA LYS A 293 -2.86 -11.08 -15.03
C LYS A 293 -1.67 -12.02 -14.97
N THR A 294 -1.93 -13.29 -14.71
CA THR A 294 -0.92 -14.34 -14.79
C THR A 294 -1.37 -15.46 -15.70
N GLU A 295 -0.40 -16.17 -16.30
CA GLU A 295 -0.59 -17.42 -17.04
C GLU A 295 -0.40 -18.64 -16.13
N ALA A 296 0.00 -18.44 -14.88
CA ALA A 296 0.13 -19.53 -13.90
C ALA A 296 -1.24 -20.17 -13.64
N PRO A 297 -1.37 -21.49 -13.70
CA PRO A 297 -2.63 -22.19 -13.52
C PRO A 297 -3.14 -22.06 -12.07
N ASP A 298 -4.45 -21.96 -11.92
CA ASP A 298 -5.14 -21.88 -10.62
C ASP A 298 -4.74 -20.69 -9.74
N VAL A 299 -4.11 -19.65 -10.33
CA VAL A 299 -3.68 -18.43 -9.64
C VAL A 299 -4.39 -17.22 -10.20
N GLU A 300 -4.86 -16.36 -9.32
CA GLU A 300 -5.35 -15.03 -9.62
C GLU A 300 -4.43 -13.97 -9.01
N LEU A 301 -4.30 -12.82 -9.66
CA LEU A 301 -3.51 -11.69 -9.17
C LEU A 301 -4.43 -10.55 -8.79
N ILE A 302 -4.42 -10.17 -7.52
CA ILE A 302 -5.11 -8.99 -7.00
C ILE A 302 -4.14 -7.82 -7.05
N ALA A 303 -4.56 -6.74 -7.69
CA ALA A 303 -3.77 -5.52 -7.86
C ALA A 303 -4.68 -4.30 -7.67
N PRO A 304 -4.14 -3.12 -7.29
CA PRO A 304 -4.95 -1.91 -7.18
C PRO A 304 -5.58 -1.54 -8.53
N ALA A 305 -6.77 -0.96 -8.50
CA ALA A 305 -7.47 -0.53 -9.74
C ALA A 305 -6.68 0.55 -10.49
N ALA A 306 -5.91 1.37 -9.78
CA ALA A 306 -5.01 2.36 -10.34
C ALA A 306 -3.75 2.53 -9.48
N ILE A 307 -2.67 2.97 -10.12
CA ILE A 307 -1.41 3.33 -9.47
C ILE A 307 -1.07 4.79 -9.74
N TYR A 308 -0.31 5.39 -8.87
CA TYR A 308 0.23 6.72 -9.10
C TYR A 308 1.59 6.62 -9.82
N LEU A 309 1.66 7.21 -11.01
CA LEU A 309 2.90 7.40 -11.75
C LEU A 309 3.46 8.77 -11.37
N PRO A 310 4.65 8.85 -10.72
CA PRO A 310 5.27 10.12 -10.37
C PRO A 310 5.64 10.92 -11.63
N LYS A 311 5.90 12.21 -11.49
CA LYS A 311 6.39 13.00 -12.63
C LYS A 311 7.78 12.49 -13.04
N SER A 312 8.09 12.64 -14.32
CA SER A 312 9.41 12.25 -14.84
C SER A 312 10.51 13.06 -14.17
N GLY A 313 11.45 12.37 -13.50
CA GLY A 313 12.57 12.99 -12.77
C GLY A 313 12.34 13.17 -11.25
N GLU A 314 11.26 12.64 -10.70
CA GLU A 314 11.03 12.52 -9.24
C GLU A 314 11.56 11.20 -8.72
#